data_68433b8acef701b50debe1da895cc960
#
_entry.id   68433b8acef701b50debe1da895cc960
#
_cell.length_a   1.000
_cell.length_b   1.000
_cell.length_c   1.000
_cell.angle_alpha   90.00
_cell.angle_beta   90.00
_cell.angle_gamma   90.00
#
_symmetry.space_group_name_H-M   'P 1'
#
loop_
_entity.id
_entity.type
_entity.pdbx_description
1 polymer ?
#
loop_
_entity_poly.entity_id
_entity_poly.type
_entity_poly.pdbx_seq_one_letter_code
_entity_poly.pdbx_strand_id
1 'polypeptide(L)'
;MKIILLHLKIILFSINIIFSQNLVTQYEPFKAGESLEYRVHYGIFNASYASLKLSNEGLEPNTLIASGYGKTIGLARLFFKVEDYYSSFFNSINVNPIIFKRNIYEGGYTKDLEVYFDANDNKATVNNLKEETVVQVETKENVQDLISSLYYLRKNFSSEKIKIGEFFTINMFYDSKNRELSLKYLGKEIINTKFGKIECLKLMPVTNRSRIFKGEGSITLYLSNDKNKIPIRIQADLLVGSIKADLDQFSGIANPLKIQIKN
;
A
#
# COMPACT_ATOMS: atom_id res chain seq x y z
N MET A 1 -55.75 -31.77 -15.81
CA MET A 1 -54.98 -30.73 -16.55
C MET A 1 -54.75 -29.44 -15.78
N LYS A 2 -55.75 -28.86 -15.12
CA LYS A 2 -55.59 -27.59 -14.33
C LYS A 2 -54.65 -27.75 -13.10
N ILE A 3 -54.64 -28.88 -12.42
CA ILE A 3 -53.79 -29.12 -11.22
C ILE A 3 -52.31 -29.28 -11.60
N ILE A 4 -51.99 -29.89 -12.72
CA ILE A 4 -50.63 -30.07 -13.22
C ILE A 4 -50.02 -28.70 -13.63
N LEU A 5 -50.81 -27.81 -14.23
CA LEU A 5 -50.38 -26.43 -14.57
C LEU A 5 -50.11 -25.58 -13.32
N LEU A 6 -50.82 -25.79 -12.22
CA LEU A 6 -50.61 -25.08 -10.96
C LEU A 6 -49.30 -25.49 -10.30
N HIS A 7 -48.98 -26.78 -10.28
CA HIS A 7 -47.70 -27.25 -9.73
C HIS A 7 -46.50 -26.82 -10.57
N LEU A 8 -46.64 -26.74 -11.89
CA LEU A 8 -45.57 -26.27 -12.77
C LEU A 8 -45.28 -24.77 -12.56
N LYS A 9 -46.30 -23.94 -12.26
CA LYS A 9 -46.12 -22.52 -11.92
C LYS A 9 -45.46 -22.31 -10.55
N ILE A 10 -45.74 -23.18 -9.58
CA ILE A 10 -45.12 -23.12 -8.24
C ILE A 10 -43.63 -23.50 -8.32
N ILE A 11 -43.28 -24.52 -9.13
CA ILE A 11 -41.89 -24.94 -9.34
C ILE A 11 -41.09 -23.85 -10.09
N LEU A 12 -41.67 -23.18 -11.09
CA LEU A 12 -41.03 -22.11 -11.81
C LEU A 12 -40.85 -20.85 -10.93
N PHE A 13 -41.74 -20.60 -9.95
CA PHE A 13 -41.59 -19.48 -9.00
C PHE A 13 -40.55 -19.77 -7.92
N SER A 14 -40.40 -21.02 -7.49
CA SER A 14 -39.37 -21.42 -6.51
C SER A 14 -37.95 -21.39 -7.08
N ILE A 15 -37.77 -21.62 -8.39
CA ILE A 15 -36.47 -21.57 -9.05
C ILE A 15 -35.93 -20.13 -9.10
N ASN A 16 -36.80 -19.08 -9.16
CA ASN A 16 -36.36 -17.68 -9.16
C ASN A 16 -35.91 -17.18 -7.78
N ILE A 17 -36.22 -17.87 -6.68
CA ILE A 17 -35.80 -17.47 -5.33
C ILE A 17 -34.38 -17.96 -5.02
N ILE A 18 -33.88 -18.98 -5.72
CA ILE A 18 -32.55 -19.56 -5.46
C ILE A 18 -31.42 -18.77 -6.13
N PHE A 19 -31.72 -17.85 -7.08
CA PHE A 19 -30.72 -17.01 -7.74
C PHE A 19 -30.53 -15.63 -7.11
N SER A 20 -31.07 -15.37 -5.93
CA SER A 20 -30.57 -14.28 -5.09
C SER A 20 -29.27 -14.76 -4.44
N GLN A 21 -28.26 -15.01 -5.25
CA GLN A 21 -26.88 -15.05 -4.75
C GLN A 21 -26.62 -13.70 -4.10
N ASN A 22 -26.42 -13.71 -2.80
CA ASN A 22 -25.78 -12.61 -2.10
C ASN A 22 -24.48 -12.33 -2.86
N LEU A 23 -24.51 -11.38 -3.79
CA LEU A 23 -23.34 -10.69 -4.25
C LEU A 23 -22.79 -10.00 -2.99
N VAL A 24 -22.01 -10.73 -2.21
CA VAL A 24 -21.09 -10.15 -1.28
C VAL A 24 -20.22 -9.25 -2.15
N THR A 25 -20.60 -7.99 -2.25
CA THR A 25 -19.77 -6.99 -2.90
C THR A 25 -18.47 -6.98 -2.11
N GLN A 26 -17.48 -7.72 -2.62
CA GLN A 26 -16.15 -7.71 -2.05
C GLN A 26 -15.63 -6.29 -2.24
N TYR A 27 -15.59 -5.54 -1.15
CA TYR A 27 -15.12 -4.18 -1.18
C TYR A 27 -13.62 -4.18 -1.43
N GLU A 28 -13.24 -3.73 -2.63
CA GLU A 28 -11.85 -3.52 -2.93
C GLU A 28 -11.38 -2.18 -2.32
N PRO A 29 -10.25 -2.17 -1.61
CA PRO A 29 -9.71 -0.96 -0.98
C PRO A 29 -9.04 0.00 -1.97
N PHE A 30 -8.82 -0.44 -3.20
CA PHE A 30 -8.18 0.32 -4.27
C PHE A 30 -8.66 -0.18 -5.64
N LYS A 31 -8.49 0.66 -6.65
CA LYS A 31 -8.81 0.34 -8.06
C LYS A 31 -7.87 1.10 -9.00
N ALA A 32 -7.78 0.67 -10.25
CA ALA A 32 -7.12 1.43 -11.30
C ALA A 32 -7.67 2.85 -11.41
N GLY A 33 -6.79 3.81 -11.67
CA GLY A 33 -7.09 5.25 -11.68
C GLY A 33 -6.86 5.95 -10.33
N GLU A 34 -6.52 5.21 -9.25
CA GLU A 34 -6.13 5.82 -7.99
C GLU A 34 -4.84 6.63 -8.14
N SER A 35 -4.83 7.87 -7.65
CA SER A 35 -3.66 8.74 -7.55
C SER A 35 -3.62 9.38 -6.19
N LEU A 36 -2.49 9.23 -5.50
CA LEU A 36 -2.20 9.80 -4.19
C LEU A 36 -0.94 10.63 -4.29
N GLU A 37 -0.98 11.88 -3.84
CA GLU A 37 0.16 12.80 -3.86
C GLU A 37 0.45 13.28 -2.45
N TYR A 38 1.74 13.34 -2.10
CA TYR A 38 2.20 13.63 -0.76
C TYR A 38 3.17 14.81 -0.76
N ARG A 39 3.00 15.67 0.23
CA ARG A 39 3.95 16.71 0.59
C ARG A 39 4.79 16.22 1.76
N VAL A 40 6.10 16.13 1.55
CA VAL A 40 7.06 15.80 2.61
C VAL A 40 7.64 17.07 3.17
N HIS A 41 7.54 17.26 4.48
CA HIS A 41 7.93 18.51 5.12
C HIS A 41 8.51 18.30 6.53
N TYR A 42 9.31 19.24 6.97
CA TYR A 42 9.77 19.42 8.35
C TYR A 42 9.24 20.75 8.87
N GLY A 43 8.31 20.69 9.83
CA GLY A 43 7.57 21.88 10.26
C GLY A 43 6.87 22.56 9.07
N ILE A 44 7.21 23.81 8.80
CA ILE A 44 6.65 24.59 7.69
C ILE A 44 7.45 24.45 6.37
N PHE A 45 8.63 23.82 6.41
CA PHE A 45 9.52 23.72 5.26
C PHE A 45 9.22 22.49 4.42
N ASN A 46 8.80 22.70 3.17
CA ASN A 46 8.62 21.62 2.21
C ASN A 46 10.00 21.14 1.72
N ALA A 47 10.24 19.83 1.85
CA ALA A 47 11.51 19.22 1.50
C ALA A 47 11.41 18.32 0.27
N SER A 48 10.25 17.65 0.08
CA SER A 48 10.09 16.66 -0.97
C SER A 48 8.62 16.54 -1.39
N TYR A 49 8.44 15.99 -2.58
CA TYR A 49 7.17 15.56 -3.13
C TYR A 49 7.24 14.06 -3.38
N ALA A 50 6.15 13.35 -3.15
CA ALA A 50 6.01 11.95 -3.52
C ALA A 50 4.63 11.68 -4.12
N SER A 51 4.52 10.71 -5.01
CA SER A 51 3.25 10.26 -5.57
C SER A 51 3.18 8.75 -5.70
N LEU A 52 1.97 8.23 -5.65
CA LEU A 52 1.65 6.83 -5.89
C LEU A 52 0.43 6.76 -6.81
N LYS A 53 0.57 6.11 -7.96
CA LYS A 53 -0.48 5.98 -8.96
C LYS A 53 -0.74 4.52 -9.28
N LEU A 54 -1.99 4.15 -9.42
CA LEU A 54 -2.41 2.79 -9.73
C LEU A 54 -3.11 2.76 -11.09
N SER A 55 -2.64 1.91 -12.01
CA SER A 55 -3.20 1.74 -13.35
C SER A 55 -3.28 0.26 -13.74
N ASN A 56 -4.02 -0.01 -14.82
CA ASN A 56 -4.12 -1.35 -15.44
C ASN A 56 -4.05 -1.29 -16.97
N GLU A 57 -3.62 -0.18 -17.54
CA GLU A 57 -3.58 0.01 -19.00
C GLU A 57 -2.59 -0.96 -19.67
N GLY A 58 -3.06 -1.67 -20.69
CA GLY A 58 -2.24 -2.57 -21.49
C GLY A 58 -1.76 -3.83 -20.79
N LEU A 59 -2.40 -4.21 -19.68
CA LEU A 59 -2.00 -5.35 -18.88
C LEU A 59 -2.95 -6.54 -19.01
N GLU A 60 -2.43 -7.71 -18.64
CA GLU A 60 -3.23 -8.92 -18.47
C GLU A 60 -4.36 -8.72 -17.45
N PRO A 61 -5.48 -9.44 -17.58
CA PRO A 61 -6.58 -9.39 -16.62
C PRO A 61 -6.09 -9.60 -15.18
N ASN A 62 -6.68 -8.87 -14.23
CA ASN A 62 -6.32 -8.89 -12.81
C ASN A 62 -4.88 -8.44 -12.49
N THR A 63 -4.22 -7.73 -13.39
CA THR A 63 -2.92 -7.12 -13.11
C THR A 63 -3.08 -5.61 -12.90
N LEU A 64 -2.42 -5.08 -11.89
CA LEU A 64 -2.31 -3.65 -11.60
C LEU A 64 -0.83 -3.24 -11.58
N ILE A 65 -0.56 -2.00 -12.00
CA ILE A 65 0.74 -1.35 -11.81
C ILE A 65 0.57 -0.24 -10.79
N ALA A 66 1.32 -0.30 -9.70
CA ALA A 66 1.50 0.81 -8.79
C ALA A 66 2.84 1.49 -9.06
N SER A 67 2.78 2.75 -9.50
CA SER A 67 3.96 3.58 -9.81
C SER A 67 4.19 4.60 -8.70
N GLY A 68 5.33 4.51 -8.03
CA GLY A 68 5.79 5.44 -7.02
C GLY A 68 6.87 6.39 -7.58
N TYR A 69 6.76 7.65 -7.26
CA TYR A 69 7.75 8.66 -7.61
C TYR A 69 8.03 9.56 -6.41
N GLY A 70 9.29 9.87 -6.15
CA GLY A 70 9.71 10.76 -5.09
C GLY A 70 10.85 11.68 -5.54
N LYS A 71 10.78 12.97 -5.14
CA LYS A 71 11.87 13.91 -5.40
C LYS A 71 12.00 14.94 -4.30
N THR A 72 13.23 15.34 -3.99
CA THR A 72 13.50 16.56 -3.22
C THR A 72 13.20 17.80 -4.04
N ILE A 73 12.72 18.85 -3.36
CA ILE A 73 12.36 20.16 -3.96
C ILE A 73 12.99 21.30 -3.18
N GLY A 74 12.98 22.50 -3.79
CA GLY A 74 13.45 23.73 -3.15
C GLY A 74 14.88 23.62 -2.62
N LEU A 75 15.11 24.18 -1.45
CA LEU A 75 16.44 24.19 -0.82
C LEU A 75 16.94 22.77 -0.50
N ALA A 76 16.08 21.85 -0.12
CA ALA A 76 16.49 20.49 0.17
C ALA A 76 17.18 19.83 -1.03
N ARG A 77 16.72 20.10 -2.27
CA ARG A 77 17.33 19.57 -3.50
C ARG A 77 18.75 20.08 -3.75
N LEU A 78 19.09 21.29 -3.27
CA LEU A 78 20.43 21.84 -3.41
C LEU A 78 21.45 21.12 -2.52
N PHE A 79 21.03 20.66 -1.36
CA PHE A 79 21.88 19.95 -0.41
C PHE A 79 21.92 18.44 -0.65
N PHE A 80 20.79 17.86 -1.00
CA PHE A 80 20.67 16.42 -1.23
C PHE A 80 19.62 16.12 -2.29
N LYS A 81 20.08 15.90 -3.53
CA LYS A 81 19.20 15.58 -4.65
C LYS A 81 18.73 14.14 -4.52
N VAL A 82 17.40 13.95 -4.42
CA VAL A 82 16.73 12.65 -4.54
C VAL A 82 15.80 12.69 -5.75
N GLU A 83 15.79 11.60 -6.52
CA GLU A 83 14.86 11.40 -7.63
C GLU A 83 14.68 9.91 -7.84
N ASP A 84 13.58 9.36 -7.30
CA ASP A 84 13.35 7.93 -7.18
C ASP A 84 12.10 7.52 -7.93
N TYR A 85 12.21 6.43 -8.68
CA TYR A 85 11.11 5.78 -9.39
C TYR A 85 10.99 4.33 -8.94
N TYR A 86 9.77 3.95 -8.62
CA TYR A 86 9.40 2.59 -8.25
C TYR A 86 8.20 2.16 -9.05
N SER A 87 8.13 0.89 -9.46
CA SER A 87 6.89 0.29 -9.95
C SER A 87 6.75 -1.15 -9.48
N SER A 88 5.54 -1.51 -9.12
CA SER A 88 5.17 -2.87 -8.76
C SER A 88 3.99 -3.31 -9.60
N PHE A 89 4.18 -4.37 -10.37
CA PHE A 89 3.14 -5.09 -11.08
C PHE A 89 2.68 -6.21 -10.16
N PHE A 90 1.41 -6.24 -9.84
CA PHE A 90 0.88 -7.25 -8.92
C PHE A 90 -0.54 -7.69 -9.30
N ASN A 91 -0.90 -8.88 -8.85
CA ASN A 91 -2.24 -9.41 -9.05
C ASN A 91 -3.25 -8.67 -8.16
N SER A 92 -4.34 -8.13 -8.72
CA SER A 92 -5.33 -7.34 -7.99
C SER A 92 -6.14 -8.15 -6.96
N ILE A 93 -6.21 -9.49 -7.13
CA ILE A 93 -7.01 -10.36 -6.26
C ILE A 93 -6.27 -10.70 -4.97
N ASN A 94 -5.00 -11.14 -5.06
CA ASN A 94 -4.20 -11.59 -3.89
C ASN A 94 -3.04 -10.66 -3.54
N VAL A 95 -2.78 -9.64 -4.38
CA VAL A 95 -1.68 -8.66 -4.26
C VAL A 95 -0.29 -9.29 -4.39
N ASN A 96 -0.18 -10.52 -4.90
CA ASN A 96 1.13 -11.11 -5.15
C ASN A 96 1.88 -10.31 -6.23
N PRO A 97 3.11 -9.84 -5.96
CA PRO A 97 3.91 -9.13 -6.94
C PRO A 97 4.32 -10.06 -8.08
N ILE A 98 4.42 -9.50 -9.27
CA ILE A 98 4.87 -10.16 -10.50
C ILE A 98 6.22 -9.58 -10.91
N ILE A 99 6.31 -8.24 -10.99
CA ILE A 99 7.53 -7.53 -11.33
C ILE A 99 7.64 -6.31 -10.41
N PHE A 100 8.81 -6.11 -9.83
CA PHE A 100 9.16 -4.88 -9.12
C PHE A 100 10.34 -4.22 -9.79
N LYS A 101 10.23 -2.91 -10.04
CA LYS A 101 11.31 -2.09 -10.61
C LYS A 101 11.68 -0.98 -9.66
N ARG A 102 12.98 -0.72 -9.54
CA ARG A 102 13.54 0.33 -8.70
C ARG A 102 14.65 1.06 -9.43
N ASN A 103 14.41 2.32 -9.79
CA ASN A 103 15.41 3.21 -10.36
C ASN A 103 15.51 4.44 -9.46
N ILE A 104 16.64 4.62 -8.78
CA ILE A 104 16.83 5.66 -7.78
C ILE A 104 18.10 6.46 -7.97
N TYR A 105 18.03 7.72 -7.56
CA TYR A 105 19.14 8.64 -7.43
C TYR A 105 19.07 9.38 -6.10
N GLU A 106 19.97 9.07 -5.18
CA GLU A 106 20.01 9.63 -3.81
C GLU A 106 21.40 10.19 -3.51
N GLY A 107 21.60 11.52 -3.71
CA GLY A 107 22.85 12.21 -3.40
C GLY A 107 24.10 11.65 -4.10
N GLY A 108 23.94 11.13 -5.33
CA GLY A 108 24.99 10.46 -6.11
C GLY A 108 24.97 8.94 -6.03
N TYR A 109 24.31 8.34 -5.05
CA TYR A 109 24.05 6.91 -5.06
C TYR A 109 22.95 6.59 -6.07
N THR A 110 23.17 5.58 -6.90
CA THR A 110 22.20 5.13 -7.91
C THR A 110 22.01 3.62 -7.82
N LYS A 111 20.79 3.18 -8.09
CA LYS A 111 20.46 1.75 -8.19
C LYS A 111 19.43 1.57 -9.28
N ASP A 112 19.60 0.54 -10.10
CA ASP A 112 18.65 0.17 -11.14
C ASP A 112 18.42 -1.35 -11.08
N LEU A 113 17.23 -1.75 -10.62
CA LEU A 113 16.88 -3.14 -10.37
C LEU A 113 15.54 -3.49 -10.98
N GLU A 114 15.46 -4.71 -11.52
CA GLU A 114 14.21 -5.40 -11.80
C GLU A 114 14.17 -6.72 -11.02
N VAL A 115 13.04 -7.00 -10.39
CA VAL A 115 12.81 -8.25 -9.66
C VAL A 115 11.58 -8.93 -10.24
N TYR A 116 11.74 -10.15 -10.73
CA TYR A 116 10.68 -10.98 -11.27
C TYR A 116 10.32 -12.04 -10.23
N PHE A 117 9.06 -12.07 -9.81
CA PHE A 117 8.58 -13.00 -8.79
C PHE A 117 7.86 -14.19 -9.44
N ASP A 118 8.22 -15.39 -9.02
CA ASP A 118 7.47 -16.62 -9.28
C ASP A 118 6.83 -17.08 -7.98
N ALA A 119 5.53 -16.81 -7.85
CA ALA A 119 4.76 -17.17 -6.66
C ALA A 119 4.50 -18.69 -6.56
N ASN A 120 4.56 -19.45 -7.66
CA ASN A 120 4.34 -20.89 -7.67
C ASN A 120 5.57 -21.62 -7.12
N ASP A 121 6.75 -21.16 -7.52
CA ASP A 121 8.02 -21.75 -7.11
C ASP A 121 8.64 -21.08 -5.87
N ASN A 122 8.01 -20.02 -5.36
CA ASN A 122 8.54 -19.19 -4.27
C ASN A 122 9.98 -18.70 -4.58
N LYS A 123 10.17 -18.07 -5.73
CA LYS A 123 11.47 -17.57 -6.19
C LYS A 123 11.34 -16.12 -6.67
N ALA A 124 12.46 -15.41 -6.55
CA ALA A 124 12.63 -14.09 -7.15
C ALA A 124 13.93 -14.08 -7.96
N THR A 125 13.82 -13.63 -9.22
CA THR A 125 14.99 -13.35 -10.08
C THR A 125 15.27 -11.86 -10.01
N VAL A 126 16.42 -11.51 -9.46
CA VAL A 126 16.90 -10.12 -9.33
C VAL A 126 17.85 -9.81 -10.46
N ASN A 127 17.46 -8.88 -11.31
CA ASN A 127 18.29 -8.34 -12.38
C ASN A 127 18.79 -6.95 -11.97
N ASN A 128 20.07 -6.82 -11.66
CA ASN A 128 20.73 -5.54 -11.38
C ASN A 128 21.25 -4.98 -12.71
N LEU A 129 20.51 -4.03 -13.29
CA LEU A 129 20.81 -3.47 -14.60
C LEU A 129 22.08 -2.61 -14.60
N LYS A 130 22.46 -2.05 -13.45
CA LYS A 130 23.68 -1.26 -13.32
C LYS A 130 24.95 -2.11 -13.22
N GLU A 131 24.86 -3.24 -12.56
CA GLU A 131 26.01 -4.15 -12.34
C GLU A 131 26.02 -5.32 -13.32
N GLU A 132 25.01 -5.38 -14.21
CA GLU A 132 24.81 -6.44 -15.20
C GLU A 132 24.82 -7.86 -14.60
N THR A 133 24.22 -7.98 -13.40
CA THR A 133 24.16 -9.26 -12.68
C THR A 133 22.74 -9.76 -12.54
N VAL A 134 22.58 -11.08 -12.60
CA VAL A 134 21.30 -11.78 -12.40
C VAL A 134 21.48 -12.81 -11.30
N VAL A 135 20.62 -12.75 -10.29
CA VAL A 135 20.64 -13.68 -9.15
C VAL A 135 19.25 -14.20 -8.88
N GLN A 136 19.10 -15.51 -8.69
CA GLN A 136 17.85 -16.11 -8.23
C GLN A 136 17.92 -16.39 -6.73
N VAL A 137 16.85 -16.04 -6.03
CA VAL A 137 16.73 -16.17 -4.57
C VAL A 137 15.41 -16.84 -4.22
N GLU A 138 15.41 -17.79 -3.30
CA GLU A 138 14.18 -18.34 -2.73
C GLU A 138 13.44 -17.29 -1.92
N THR A 139 12.11 -17.23 -2.06
CA THR A 139 11.27 -16.31 -1.33
C THR A 139 10.37 -17.04 -0.33
N LYS A 140 9.81 -16.28 0.61
CA LYS A 140 8.73 -16.79 1.46
C LYS A 140 7.42 -16.76 0.68
N GLU A 141 6.45 -17.56 1.10
CA GLU A 141 5.09 -17.49 0.60
C GLU A 141 4.48 -16.09 0.81
N ASN A 142 3.66 -15.65 -0.15
CA ASN A 142 2.97 -14.35 -0.12
C ASN A 142 3.94 -13.17 0.11
N VAL A 143 5.18 -13.31 -0.36
CA VAL A 143 6.17 -12.25 -0.25
C VAL A 143 5.74 -11.01 -1.03
N GLN A 144 6.03 -9.84 -0.50
CA GLN A 144 5.67 -8.55 -1.08
C GLN A 144 6.94 -7.75 -1.41
N ASP A 145 6.92 -6.97 -2.47
CA ASP A 145 7.90 -5.90 -2.68
C ASP A 145 7.56 -4.64 -1.86
N LEU A 146 8.38 -3.60 -1.97
CA LEU A 146 8.21 -2.36 -1.22
C LEU A 146 6.85 -1.68 -1.48
N ILE A 147 6.38 -1.68 -2.73
CA ILE A 147 5.15 -1.01 -3.13
C ILE A 147 3.94 -1.92 -2.90
N SER A 148 4.01 -3.18 -3.34
CA SER A 148 2.91 -4.13 -3.14
C SER A 148 2.60 -4.37 -1.67
N SER A 149 3.58 -4.24 -0.76
CA SER A 149 3.37 -4.36 0.69
C SER A 149 2.35 -3.37 1.24
N LEU A 150 2.28 -2.14 0.69
CA LEU A 150 1.27 -1.17 1.09
C LEU A 150 -0.13 -1.60 0.63
N TYR A 151 -0.27 -2.10 -0.59
CA TYR A 151 -1.56 -2.58 -1.10
C TYR A 151 -1.99 -3.85 -0.39
N TYR A 152 -1.06 -4.73 -0.05
CA TYR A 152 -1.31 -5.91 0.78
C TYR A 152 -1.81 -5.53 2.18
N LEU A 153 -1.18 -4.54 2.82
CA LEU A 153 -1.63 -3.98 4.08
C LEU A 153 -3.05 -3.42 3.99
N ARG A 154 -3.34 -2.59 2.97
CA ARG A 154 -4.67 -1.99 2.76
C ARG A 154 -5.75 -3.04 2.56
N LYS A 155 -5.44 -4.16 1.89
CA LYS A 155 -6.39 -5.24 1.61
C LYS A 155 -6.62 -6.15 2.81
N ASN A 156 -5.57 -6.50 3.53
CA ASN A 156 -5.61 -7.59 4.51
C ASN A 156 -5.69 -7.10 5.98
N PHE A 157 -5.30 -5.86 6.27
CA PHE A 157 -5.39 -5.34 7.64
C PHE A 157 -6.85 -5.06 8.03
N SER A 158 -7.24 -5.55 9.22
CA SER A 158 -8.56 -5.25 9.81
C SER A 158 -8.40 -4.89 11.28
N SER A 159 -8.78 -3.65 11.65
CA SER A 159 -8.78 -3.19 13.02
C SER A 159 -9.84 -3.87 13.91
N GLU A 160 -10.76 -4.63 13.32
CA GLU A 160 -11.75 -5.43 14.04
C GLU A 160 -11.19 -6.79 14.46
N LYS A 161 -10.13 -7.27 13.77
CA LYS A 161 -9.50 -8.57 13.99
C LYS A 161 -8.21 -8.51 14.79
N ILE A 162 -7.70 -7.31 15.09
CA ILE A 162 -6.42 -7.09 15.78
C ILE A 162 -6.62 -6.17 16.98
N LYS A 163 -6.04 -6.51 18.13
CA LYS A 163 -6.07 -5.68 19.33
C LYS A 163 -4.93 -4.67 19.35
N ILE A 164 -5.13 -3.57 20.09
CA ILE A 164 -4.06 -2.60 20.32
C ILE A 164 -2.87 -3.31 20.99
N GLY A 165 -1.68 -3.10 20.43
CA GLY A 165 -0.44 -3.73 20.87
C GLY A 165 -0.05 -4.98 20.07
N GLU A 166 -0.96 -5.61 19.34
CA GLU A 166 -0.67 -6.75 18.48
C GLU A 166 -0.03 -6.34 17.14
N PHE A 167 0.52 -7.32 16.43
CA PHE A 167 1.30 -7.10 15.22
C PHE A 167 0.60 -7.67 13.99
N PHE A 168 0.61 -6.89 12.91
CA PHE A 168 0.32 -7.33 11.56
C PHE A 168 1.64 -7.50 10.81
N THR A 169 1.93 -8.70 10.32
CA THR A 169 3.22 -9.04 9.74
C THR A 169 3.10 -9.31 8.25
N ILE A 170 4.05 -8.79 7.47
CA ILE A 170 4.16 -8.94 6.01
C ILE A 170 5.53 -9.53 5.69
N ASN A 171 5.57 -10.62 4.92
CA ASN A 171 6.81 -11.11 4.33
C ASN A 171 7.20 -10.16 3.19
N MET A 172 8.40 -9.59 3.24
CA MET A 172 8.92 -8.69 2.22
C MET A 172 10.17 -9.24 1.56
N PHE A 173 10.35 -8.92 0.29
CA PHE A 173 11.59 -9.09 -0.44
C PHE A 173 12.17 -7.71 -0.77
N TYR A 174 13.32 -7.42 -0.19
CA TYR A 174 13.98 -6.13 -0.37
C TYR A 174 15.51 -6.29 -0.32
N ASP A 175 16.22 -5.62 -1.22
CA ASP A 175 17.67 -5.75 -1.41
C ASP A 175 18.12 -7.23 -1.50
N SER A 176 17.46 -7.99 -2.36
CA SER A 176 17.72 -9.42 -2.63
C SER A 176 17.64 -10.32 -1.40
N LYS A 177 16.85 -9.95 -0.40
CA LYS A 177 16.69 -10.69 0.86
C LYS A 177 15.25 -10.75 1.32
N ASN A 178 14.87 -11.91 1.87
CA ASN A 178 13.63 -12.02 2.63
C ASN A 178 13.76 -11.22 3.94
N ARG A 179 12.75 -10.43 4.22
CA ARG A 179 12.62 -9.62 5.43
C ARG A 179 11.22 -9.78 5.99
N GLU A 180 11.04 -9.43 7.23
CA GLU A 180 9.74 -9.36 7.88
C GLU A 180 9.47 -7.92 8.26
N LEU A 181 8.33 -7.38 7.80
CA LEU A 181 7.81 -6.10 8.22
C LEU A 181 6.70 -6.35 9.23
N SER A 182 6.98 -6.14 10.50
CA SER A 182 6.00 -6.22 11.57
C SER A 182 5.47 -4.82 11.90
N LEU A 183 4.16 -4.63 11.79
CA LEU A 183 3.46 -3.38 12.07
C LEU A 183 2.67 -3.52 13.37
N LYS A 184 3.08 -2.83 14.44
CA LYS A 184 2.36 -2.79 15.70
C LYS A 184 1.15 -1.88 15.57
N TYR A 185 -0.05 -2.39 15.87
CA TYR A 185 -1.26 -1.59 15.90
C TYR A 185 -1.34 -0.79 17.20
N LEU A 186 -1.42 0.53 17.10
CA LEU A 186 -1.46 1.45 18.25
C LEU A 186 -2.86 2.04 18.49
N GLY A 187 -3.90 1.56 17.79
CA GLY A 187 -5.25 2.07 17.91
C GLY A 187 -5.59 3.11 16.85
N LYS A 188 -6.52 4.00 17.19
CA LYS A 188 -7.03 5.03 16.27
C LYS A 188 -6.63 6.42 16.77
N GLU A 189 -6.43 7.34 15.81
CA GLU A 189 -6.11 8.75 16.09
C GLU A 189 -6.77 9.65 15.06
N ILE A 190 -7.27 10.83 15.47
CA ILE A 190 -7.83 11.81 14.54
C ILE A 190 -6.71 12.72 14.06
N ILE A 191 -6.46 12.72 12.77
CA ILE A 191 -5.46 13.54 12.11
C ILE A 191 -6.11 14.77 11.48
N ASN A 192 -5.60 15.96 11.82
CA ASN A 192 -5.98 17.18 11.12
C ASN A 192 -5.25 17.23 9.77
N THR A 193 -6.03 17.32 8.70
CA THR A 193 -5.54 17.43 7.33
C THR A 193 -6.10 18.68 6.66
N LYS A 194 -5.61 19.02 5.47
CA LYS A 194 -6.19 20.11 4.67
C LYS A 194 -7.62 19.82 4.18
N PHE A 195 -8.03 18.54 4.17
CA PHE A 195 -9.37 18.12 3.77
C PHE A 195 -10.38 18.16 4.92
N GLY A 196 -9.91 18.28 6.17
CA GLY A 196 -10.68 18.16 7.40
C GLY A 196 -10.06 17.15 8.37
N LYS A 197 -10.81 16.74 9.37
CA LYS A 197 -10.39 15.75 10.34
C LYS A 197 -10.67 14.35 9.81
N ILE A 198 -9.65 13.48 9.85
CA ILE A 198 -9.77 12.09 9.40
C ILE A 198 -9.37 11.18 10.56
N GLU A 199 -10.26 10.23 10.92
CA GLU A 199 -9.92 9.17 11.85
C GLU A 199 -8.99 8.18 11.13
N CYS A 200 -7.84 7.90 11.72
CA CYS A 200 -6.82 7.04 11.16
C CYS A 200 -6.49 5.86 12.06
N LEU A 201 -6.17 4.74 11.43
CA LEU A 201 -5.52 3.58 12.06
C LEU A 201 -4.03 3.91 12.21
N LYS A 202 -3.53 3.83 13.44
CA LYS A 202 -2.14 4.14 13.78
C LYS A 202 -1.32 2.87 13.84
N LEU A 203 -0.32 2.76 12.99
CA LEU A 203 0.56 1.59 12.87
C LEU A 203 2.02 2.04 13.00
N MET A 204 2.81 1.25 13.69
CA MET A 204 4.24 1.50 13.88
C MET A 204 5.05 0.31 13.36
N PRO A 205 5.89 0.46 12.32
CA PRO A 205 6.80 -0.57 11.90
C PRO A 205 7.84 -0.84 12.99
N VAL A 206 8.02 -2.13 13.30
CA VAL A 206 9.03 -2.59 14.24
C VAL A 206 10.03 -3.45 13.49
N THR A 207 11.29 -3.08 13.54
CA THR A 207 12.37 -3.85 12.94
C THR A 207 13.24 -4.45 14.04
N ASN A 208 13.86 -5.63 13.80
CA ASN A 208 14.81 -6.23 14.74
C ASN A 208 16.04 -5.34 15.01
N ARG A 209 16.22 -4.26 14.23
CA ARG A 209 17.22 -3.20 14.45
C ARG A 209 16.75 -2.09 15.39
N SER A 210 15.58 -2.22 15.99
CA SER A 210 15.00 -1.24 16.92
C SER A 210 15.84 -0.98 18.20
N ARG A 211 17.01 -1.60 18.34
CA ARG A 211 18.03 -1.14 19.29
C ARG A 211 18.60 0.24 18.98
N ILE A 212 18.49 0.71 17.71
CA ILE A 212 18.97 2.03 17.28
C ILE A 212 17.91 3.11 17.51
N PHE A 213 16.61 2.73 17.56
CA PHE A 213 15.47 3.64 17.72
C PHE A 213 14.83 3.58 19.10
N LYS A 214 15.58 3.29 20.16
CA LYS A 214 15.08 3.48 21.53
C LYS A 214 14.95 4.99 21.80
N GLY A 215 13.78 5.54 21.51
CA GLY A 215 13.40 6.90 21.86
C GLY A 215 13.47 7.95 20.75
N GLU A 216 14.19 7.69 19.65
CA GLU A 216 14.41 8.69 18.59
C GLU A 216 14.22 8.06 17.21
N GLY A 217 13.37 8.67 16.36
CA GLY A 217 13.17 8.25 14.97
C GLY A 217 12.16 7.12 14.78
N SER A 218 11.16 6.99 15.64
CA SER A 218 10.06 6.05 15.39
C SER A 218 9.25 6.49 14.18
N ILE A 219 9.04 5.57 13.23
CA ILE A 219 8.16 5.82 12.10
C ILE A 219 6.74 5.44 12.52
N THR A 220 5.77 6.29 12.18
CA THR A 220 4.34 6.01 12.37
C THR A 220 3.62 6.16 11.04
N LEU A 221 2.82 5.17 10.69
CA LEU A 221 1.94 5.17 9.52
C LEU A 221 0.49 5.38 9.99
N TYR A 222 -0.17 6.36 9.41
CA TYR A 222 -1.59 6.66 9.64
C TYR A 222 -2.38 6.33 8.38
N LEU A 223 -3.20 5.28 8.42
CA LEU A 223 -4.11 4.90 7.34
C LEU A 223 -5.53 5.40 7.64
N SER A 224 -6.28 5.83 6.64
CA SER A 224 -7.69 6.19 6.84
C SER A 224 -8.47 5.01 7.44
N ASN A 225 -9.30 5.28 8.46
CA ASN A 225 -10.17 4.26 9.07
C ASN A 225 -11.46 4.13 8.26
N ASP A 226 -11.31 3.73 7.00
CA ASP A 226 -12.39 3.45 6.07
C ASP A 226 -12.04 2.26 5.16
N LYS A 227 -12.85 2.02 4.14
CA LYS A 227 -12.65 0.91 3.21
C LYS A 227 -11.40 1.07 2.34
N ASN A 228 -10.91 2.28 2.09
CA ASN A 228 -9.73 2.52 1.26
C ASN A 228 -8.42 2.26 2.00
N LYS A 229 -8.35 2.57 3.31
CA LYS A 229 -7.13 2.53 4.13
C LYS A 229 -5.93 3.21 3.44
N ILE A 230 -6.17 4.39 2.83
CA ILE A 230 -5.09 5.14 2.19
C ILE A 230 -4.16 5.76 3.24
N PRO A 231 -2.86 5.86 2.97
CA PRO A 231 -1.94 6.58 3.83
C PRO A 231 -2.33 8.07 3.90
N ILE A 232 -2.73 8.53 5.08
CA ILE A 232 -3.04 9.94 5.33
C ILE A 232 -1.78 10.69 5.74
N ARG A 233 -0.92 10.01 6.53
CA ARG A 233 0.36 10.53 7.00
C ARG A 233 1.36 9.41 7.24
N ILE A 234 2.61 9.65 6.87
CA ILE A 234 3.77 8.92 7.39
C ILE A 234 4.60 9.93 8.17
N GLN A 235 4.90 9.64 9.43
CA GLN A 235 5.65 10.52 10.31
C GLN A 235 6.90 9.81 10.81
N ALA A 236 8.04 10.45 10.71
CA ALA A 236 9.29 10.03 11.32
C ALA A 236 9.68 11.04 12.40
N ASP A 237 9.69 10.62 13.66
CA ASP A 237 10.07 11.45 14.78
C ASP A 237 11.60 11.58 14.85
N LEU A 238 12.09 12.80 15.06
CA LEU A 238 13.49 13.13 15.21
C LEU A 238 13.75 13.60 16.64
N LEU A 239 15.02 13.77 17.02
CA LEU A 239 15.42 14.42 18.29
C LEU A 239 14.69 15.73 18.53
N VAL A 240 14.54 16.52 17.46
CA VAL A 240 13.80 17.78 17.48
C VAL A 240 12.81 17.76 16.32
N GLY A 241 11.51 17.80 16.61
CA GLY A 241 10.45 17.82 15.61
C GLY A 241 10.22 16.48 14.91
N SER A 242 9.64 16.53 13.72
CA SER A 242 9.35 15.35 12.91
C SER A 242 9.33 15.67 11.43
N ILE A 243 9.73 14.72 10.59
CA ILE A 243 9.48 14.73 9.15
C ILE A 243 8.13 14.07 8.91
N LYS A 244 7.28 14.69 8.09
CA LYS A 244 5.95 14.18 7.77
C LYS A 244 5.77 14.15 6.26
N ALA A 245 5.24 13.04 5.77
CA ALA A 245 4.65 12.93 4.43
C ALA A 245 3.14 12.95 4.60
N ASP A 246 2.50 14.08 4.32
CA ASP A 246 1.06 14.28 4.43
C ASP A 246 0.41 14.14 3.06
N LEU A 247 -0.74 13.44 3.02
CA LEU A 247 -1.57 13.38 1.81
C LEU A 247 -1.96 14.81 1.41
N ASP A 248 -1.55 15.20 0.19
CA ASP A 248 -1.80 16.53 -0.35
C ASP A 248 -2.88 16.54 -1.41
N GLN A 249 -2.92 15.55 -2.29
CA GLN A 249 -3.98 15.38 -3.28
C GLN A 249 -4.35 13.91 -3.43
N PHE A 250 -5.59 13.65 -3.80
CA PHE A 250 -6.04 12.30 -4.15
C PHE A 250 -7.13 12.34 -5.20
N SER A 251 -7.18 11.32 -6.04
CA SER A 251 -8.26 11.09 -7.00
C SER A 251 -8.42 9.60 -7.28
N GLY A 252 -9.54 9.21 -7.90
CA GLY A 252 -9.76 7.85 -8.37
C GLY A 252 -9.84 6.77 -7.29
N ILE A 253 -9.94 7.13 -6.00
CA ILE A 253 -10.06 6.17 -4.89
C ILE A 253 -11.29 5.27 -5.04
N ALA A 254 -11.20 4.05 -4.53
CA ALA A 254 -12.25 3.04 -4.73
C ALA A 254 -13.54 3.35 -3.97
N ASN A 255 -13.43 3.94 -2.78
CA ASN A 255 -14.57 4.25 -1.91
C ASN A 255 -14.48 5.71 -1.43
N PRO A 256 -15.59 6.35 -1.01
CA PRO A 256 -15.55 7.69 -0.43
C PRO A 256 -14.64 7.76 0.80
N LEU A 257 -13.79 8.79 0.87
CA LEU A 257 -12.95 9.06 2.03
C LEU A 257 -13.82 9.61 3.18
N LYS A 258 -13.71 9.01 4.36
CA LYS A 258 -14.46 9.45 5.55
C LYS A 258 -13.80 10.67 6.18
N ILE A 259 -14.29 11.84 5.84
CA ILE A 259 -13.83 13.13 6.38
C ILE A 259 -14.87 13.65 7.37
N GLN A 260 -14.44 14.02 8.58
CA GLN A 260 -15.29 14.73 9.54
C GLN A 260 -15.29 16.21 9.17
N ILE A 261 -16.41 16.69 8.65
CA ILE A 261 -16.61 18.11 8.35
C ILE A 261 -16.75 18.86 9.68
N LYS A 262 -16.03 19.96 9.87
CA LYS A 262 -16.34 20.89 10.95
C LYS A 262 -17.70 21.50 10.68
N ASN A 263 -18.69 21.19 11.52
CA ASN A 263 -19.89 22.03 11.63
C ASN A 263 -19.52 23.33 12.31
#